data_e03d5cc2b2fb627d721765ee2587797e
#
_entry.id   e03d5cc2b2fb627d721765ee2587797e
#
_cell.length_a   1.000
_cell.length_b   1.000
_cell.length_c   1.000
_cell.angle_alpha   90.00
_cell.angle_beta   90.00
_cell.angle_gamma   90.00
#
_symmetry.space_group_name_H-M   'P 1'
#
loop_
_entity.id
_entity.type
_entity.pdbx_description
1 polymer ?
#
loop_
_entity_poly.entity_id
_entity_poly.type
_entity_poly.pdbx_seq_one_letter_code
_entity_poly.pdbx_strand_id
1 'polypeptide(L)'
;EMCIRDTAIRFGLAIGAKVANHSVFDRKNYFYPDLPKGYQISQFELPIVLGGQLTFPVEPKTGEPYMKTINLTRAHLEEDAGKSVHGIVSGHSGIDLNRAGTPLLEIVTEPELRSAEEAVGYARALHALVVWLGISKGNMQEGNFRCDANVSVRPKGETKFGTRCEIKNLNSFRFLEEAINYEVQRQIEVI
;
A
#
# COMPACT_ATOMS: atom_id res chain seq x y z
N GLU A 1 23.24 -9.85 2.90
CA GLU A 1 22.15 -8.86 2.84
C GLU A 1 21.57 -8.82 1.44
N MET A 2 20.27 -9.04 1.33
CA MET A 2 19.59 -8.95 0.05
C MET A 2 19.53 -7.48 -0.38
N CYS A 3 20.05 -7.17 -1.57
CA CYS A 3 20.00 -5.83 -2.10
C CYS A 3 18.52 -5.45 -2.33
N ILE A 4 18.08 -4.27 -1.86
CA ILE A 4 16.69 -3.80 -2.04
C ILE A 4 16.28 -3.76 -3.52
N ARG A 5 17.22 -3.49 -4.42
CA ARG A 5 17.01 -3.55 -5.86
C ARG A 5 16.61 -4.96 -6.31
N ASP A 6 17.28 -6.00 -5.81
CA ASP A 6 16.98 -7.40 -6.13
C ASP A 6 15.60 -7.78 -5.63
N THR A 7 15.21 -7.26 -4.46
CA THR A 7 13.85 -7.40 -3.91
C THR A 7 12.80 -6.83 -4.85
N ALA A 8 12.99 -5.60 -5.34
CA ALA A 8 12.08 -4.97 -6.29
C ALA A 8 12.02 -5.71 -7.63
N ILE A 9 13.16 -6.18 -8.13
CA ILE A 9 13.23 -6.97 -9.37
C ILE A 9 12.46 -8.30 -9.22
N ARG A 10 12.65 -9.03 -8.12
CA ARG A 10 11.89 -10.25 -7.83
C ARG A 10 10.39 -10.01 -7.85
N PHE A 11 9.97 -8.97 -7.17
CA PHE A 11 8.57 -8.58 -7.16
C PHE A 11 8.06 -8.28 -8.57
N GLY A 12 8.77 -7.43 -9.31
CA GLY A 12 8.41 -7.07 -10.68
C GLY A 12 8.26 -8.28 -11.60
N LEU A 13 9.20 -9.22 -11.55
CA LEU A 13 9.15 -10.45 -12.34
C LEU A 13 7.95 -11.33 -11.95
N ALA A 14 7.65 -11.44 -10.66
CA ALA A 14 6.55 -12.27 -10.16
C ALA A 14 5.16 -11.79 -10.61
N ILE A 15 4.99 -10.49 -10.84
CA ILE A 15 3.73 -9.89 -11.31
C ILE A 15 3.71 -9.62 -12.82
N GLY A 16 4.72 -10.09 -13.57
CA GLY A 16 4.83 -9.86 -15.02
C GLY A 16 5.05 -8.39 -15.40
N ALA A 17 5.64 -7.60 -14.50
CA ALA A 17 5.90 -6.19 -14.73
C ALA A 17 7.18 -5.95 -15.55
N LYS A 18 7.30 -4.75 -16.09
CA LYS A 18 8.53 -4.26 -16.70
C LYS A 18 9.48 -3.77 -15.61
N VAL A 19 10.65 -4.40 -15.49
CA VAL A 19 11.75 -3.89 -14.67
C VAL A 19 12.52 -2.84 -15.47
N ALA A 20 12.66 -1.64 -14.91
CA ALA A 20 13.31 -0.53 -15.58
C ALA A 20 14.84 -0.71 -15.56
N ASN A 21 15.49 -0.51 -16.72
CA ASN A 21 16.95 -0.49 -16.83
C ASN A 21 17.57 0.75 -16.15
N HIS A 22 16.80 1.82 -16.07
CA HIS A 22 17.17 3.08 -15.45
C HIS A 22 16.04 3.55 -14.53
N SER A 23 16.38 3.86 -13.29
CA SER A 23 15.46 4.40 -12.29
C SER A 23 16.14 5.50 -11.51
N VAL A 24 15.37 6.46 -11.01
CA VAL A 24 15.89 7.66 -10.34
C VAL A 24 15.26 7.79 -8.96
N PHE A 25 16.09 8.18 -8.00
CA PHE A 25 15.63 8.58 -6.67
C PHE A 25 15.47 10.10 -6.60
N ASP A 26 14.36 10.51 -6.04
CA ASP A 26 13.96 11.87 -5.77
C ASP A 26 13.86 12.13 -4.27
N ARG A 27 13.66 13.38 -3.88
CA ARG A 27 13.38 13.76 -2.50
C ARG A 27 11.91 14.16 -2.35
N LYS A 28 11.15 13.38 -1.57
CA LYS A 28 9.78 13.70 -1.16
C LYS A 28 9.85 14.54 0.11
N ASN A 29 9.70 15.85 -0.02
CA ASN A 29 9.85 16.78 1.10
C ASN A 29 8.55 16.89 1.91
N TYR A 30 8.63 16.59 3.20
CA TYR A 30 7.57 16.79 4.16
C TYR A 30 8.14 16.79 5.60
N PHE A 31 7.40 17.37 6.54
CA PHE A 31 7.88 17.56 7.91
C PHE A 31 7.02 16.77 8.88
N TYR A 32 7.64 15.79 9.53
CA TYR A 32 7.05 15.00 10.60
C TYR A 32 8.10 14.74 11.69
N PRO A 33 7.70 14.64 12.98
CA PRO A 33 8.64 14.40 14.08
C PRO A 33 9.48 13.12 13.90
N ASP A 34 8.91 12.08 13.26
CA ASP A 34 9.57 10.80 12.97
C ASP A 34 10.37 10.81 11.65
N LEU A 35 10.44 11.96 10.98
CA LEU A 35 11.27 12.20 9.81
C LEU A 35 12.14 13.47 10.01
N PRO A 36 13.14 13.44 10.92
CA PRO A 36 13.87 14.67 11.36
C PRO A 36 14.60 15.40 10.24
N LYS A 37 15.01 14.69 9.17
CA LYS A 37 15.71 15.32 8.03
C LYS A 37 14.79 16.09 7.08
N GLY A 38 13.45 15.99 7.25
CA GLY A 38 12.47 16.74 6.49
C GLY A 38 12.24 16.28 5.05
N TYR A 39 12.82 15.15 4.66
CA TYR A 39 12.55 14.52 3.35
C TYR A 39 12.73 13.01 3.42
N GLN A 40 12.08 12.32 2.51
CA GLN A 40 12.17 10.87 2.28
C GLN A 40 12.76 10.63 0.89
N ILE A 41 13.76 9.76 0.79
CA ILE A 41 14.24 9.28 -0.51
C ILE A 41 13.16 8.37 -1.07
N SER A 42 12.75 8.62 -2.30
CA SER A 42 11.67 7.91 -2.98
C SER A 42 11.93 7.87 -4.49
N GLN A 43 11.09 7.18 -5.24
CA GLN A 43 11.07 7.21 -6.70
C GLN A 43 9.68 7.66 -7.16
N PHE A 44 9.59 8.49 -8.19
CA PHE A 44 8.32 8.98 -8.69
C PHE A 44 8.17 8.78 -10.21
N GLU A 45 8.87 9.58 -11.03
CA GLU A 45 8.72 9.52 -12.48
C GLU A 45 9.37 8.30 -13.12
N LEU A 46 10.50 7.86 -12.56
CA LEU A 46 11.29 6.74 -13.08
C LEU A 46 11.45 5.64 -12.02
N PRO A 47 10.35 4.93 -11.65
CA PRO A 47 10.40 3.85 -10.68
C PRO A 47 11.08 2.61 -11.26
N ILE A 48 11.53 1.72 -10.39
CA ILE A 48 12.21 0.48 -10.78
C ILE A 48 11.27 -0.56 -11.42
N VAL A 49 9.99 -0.57 -11.04
CA VAL A 49 8.98 -1.52 -11.55
C VAL A 49 7.80 -0.76 -12.12
N LEU A 50 7.44 -1.05 -13.36
CA LEU A 50 6.37 -0.39 -14.11
C LEU A 50 5.32 -1.43 -14.53
N GLY A 51 4.06 -1.16 -14.19
CA GLY A 51 2.94 -2.02 -14.55
C GLY A 51 2.96 -3.34 -13.79
N GLY A 52 2.48 -4.38 -14.44
CA GLY A 52 2.24 -5.70 -13.88
C GLY A 52 0.79 -5.90 -13.47
N GLN A 53 0.46 -7.14 -13.11
CA GLN A 53 -0.90 -7.48 -12.71
C GLN A 53 -0.88 -8.56 -11.63
N LEU A 54 -1.95 -8.59 -10.84
CA LEU A 54 -2.16 -9.63 -9.84
C LEU A 54 -3.57 -10.19 -9.98
N THR A 55 -3.67 -11.52 -10.10
CA THR A 55 -4.94 -12.26 -10.12
C THR A 55 -5.13 -12.95 -8.79
N PHE A 56 -6.31 -12.81 -8.21
CA PHE A 56 -6.62 -13.32 -6.89
C PHE A 56 -8.09 -13.76 -6.76
N PRO A 57 -8.40 -14.71 -5.87
CA PRO A 57 -9.76 -15.08 -5.58
C PRO A 57 -10.46 -13.99 -4.75
N VAL A 58 -11.72 -13.77 -5.06
CA VAL A 58 -12.63 -12.93 -4.27
C VAL A 58 -13.75 -13.82 -3.74
N GLU A 59 -13.95 -13.77 -2.44
CA GLU A 59 -15.02 -14.46 -1.72
C GLU A 59 -16.03 -13.42 -1.23
N PRO A 60 -17.02 -13.05 -2.04
CA PRO A 60 -18.01 -12.05 -1.64
C PRO A 60 -18.93 -12.61 -0.54
N LYS A 61 -19.47 -11.75 0.31
CA LYS A 61 -20.45 -12.15 1.34
C LYS A 61 -21.75 -12.70 0.74
N THR A 62 -22.05 -12.30 -0.48
CA THR A 62 -23.21 -12.77 -1.27
C THR A 62 -22.79 -13.01 -2.70
N GLY A 63 -23.21 -14.15 -3.27
CA GLY A 63 -22.84 -14.56 -4.64
C GLY A 63 -21.75 -15.62 -4.65
N GLU A 64 -21.36 -16.01 -5.86
CA GLU A 64 -20.35 -17.05 -6.08
C GLU A 64 -18.93 -16.46 -6.03
N PRO A 65 -17.94 -17.21 -5.53
CA PRO A 65 -16.53 -16.84 -5.61
C PRO A 65 -16.09 -16.63 -7.08
N TYR A 66 -15.22 -15.66 -7.29
CA TYR A 66 -14.69 -15.36 -8.63
C TYR A 66 -13.22 -14.94 -8.58
N MET A 67 -12.56 -15.04 -9.74
CA MET A 67 -11.20 -14.55 -9.89
C MET A 67 -11.22 -13.11 -10.38
N LYS A 68 -10.47 -12.24 -9.70
CA LYS A 68 -10.28 -10.84 -10.08
C LYS A 68 -8.83 -10.60 -10.47
N THR A 69 -8.63 -9.91 -11.56
CA THR A 69 -7.31 -9.40 -11.96
C THR A 69 -7.32 -7.89 -11.86
N ILE A 70 -6.29 -7.30 -11.27
CA ILE A 70 -6.06 -5.87 -11.27
C ILE A 70 -4.67 -5.55 -11.80
N ASN A 71 -4.54 -4.36 -12.36
CA ASN A 71 -3.27 -3.83 -12.82
C ASN A 71 -2.59 -3.05 -11.70
N LEU A 72 -1.27 -3.06 -11.74
CA LEU A 72 -0.43 -2.23 -10.90
C LEU A 72 0.10 -1.07 -11.75
N THR A 73 0.14 0.11 -11.16
CA THR A 73 0.76 1.28 -11.80
C THR A 73 2.28 1.15 -11.75
N ARG A 74 2.80 0.83 -10.58
CA ARG A 74 4.24 0.71 -10.32
C ARG A 74 4.52 0.04 -8.97
N ALA A 75 5.76 -0.37 -8.80
CA ALA A 75 6.36 -0.52 -7.48
C ALA A 75 7.68 0.25 -7.45
N HIS A 76 7.90 1.01 -6.40
CA HIS A 76 9.04 1.90 -6.30
C HIS A 76 9.74 1.80 -4.94
N LEU A 77 11.01 2.12 -4.95
CA LEU A 77 11.87 2.08 -3.78
C LEU A 77 11.78 3.38 -2.99
N GLU A 78 11.67 3.24 -1.69
CA GLU A 78 11.70 4.33 -0.72
C GLU A 78 12.60 3.98 0.47
N GLU A 79 12.91 4.96 1.28
CA GLU A 79 13.33 4.74 2.67
C GLU A 79 12.14 4.92 3.62
N ASP A 80 12.13 4.17 4.71
CA ASP A 80 11.08 4.30 5.72
C ASP A 80 11.35 5.47 6.67
N ALA A 81 10.28 6.06 7.20
CA ALA A 81 10.33 7.00 8.31
C ALA A 81 10.49 6.26 9.66
N GLY A 82 10.72 6.98 10.73
CA GLY A 82 10.61 6.46 12.07
C GLY A 82 9.16 6.14 12.45
N LYS A 83 8.87 6.11 13.73
CA LYS A 83 7.55 5.83 14.28
C LYS A 83 7.24 6.77 15.43
N SER A 84 6.08 7.42 15.39
CA SER A 84 5.54 8.12 16.54
C SER A 84 4.85 7.13 17.46
N VAL A 85 5.20 7.16 18.75
CA VAL A 85 4.68 6.23 19.77
C VAL A 85 3.92 7.04 20.80
N HIS A 86 2.62 6.78 20.91
CA HIS A 86 1.74 7.47 21.83
C HIS A 86 1.50 6.64 23.09
N GLY A 87 1.22 7.33 24.21
CA GLY A 87 0.77 6.68 25.44
C GLY A 87 1.87 6.08 26.34
N ILE A 88 3.15 6.23 26.01
CA ILE A 88 4.25 5.81 26.89
C ILE A 88 4.33 6.72 28.12
N VAL A 89 4.20 8.03 27.92
CA VAL A 89 4.15 9.05 28.96
C VAL A 89 2.93 9.93 28.71
N SER A 90 2.16 10.20 29.77
CA SER A 90 0.97 11.04 29.66
C SER A 90 1.32 12.43 29.12
N GLY A 91 0.58 12.90 28.13
CA GLY A 91 0.78 14.19 27.48
C GLY A 91 1.99 14.30 26.55
N HIS A 92 2.69 13.19 26.28
CA HIS A 92 3.86 13.16 25.40
C HIS A 92 3.71 12.11 24.32
N SER A 93 4.36 12.37 23.17
CA SER A 93 4.58 11.37 22.11
C SER A 93 6.08 11.08 22.03
N GLY A 94 6.42 9.81 22.07
CA GLY A 94 7.79 9.35 21.83
C GLY A 94 8.08 9.26 20.33
N ILE A 95 9.34 9.40 19.96
CA ILE A 95 9.82 9.18 18.60
C ILE A 95 10.79 8.01 18.61
N ASP A 96 10.46 6.96 17.87
CA ASP A 96 11.30 5.79 17.65
C ASP A 96 11.88 5.85 16.23
N LEU A 97 13.19 6.04 16.13
CA LEU A 97 13.91 6.16 14.87
C LEU A 97 14.57 4.84 14.41
N ASN A 98 14.36 3.72 15.11
CA ASN A 98 15.00 2.45 14.76
C ASN A 98 14.68 1.97 13.34
N ARG A 99 13.51 2.33 12.81
CA ARG A 99 13.07 2.01 11.45
C ARG A 99 13.51 3.04 10.40
N ALA A 100 13.86 4.25 10.81
CA ALA A 100 14.19 5.34 9.90
C ALA A 100 15.34 4.97 8.96
N GLY A 101 15.16 5.24 7.67
CA GLY A 101 16.14 4.93 6.62
C GLY A 101 16.17 3.46 6.19
N THR A 102 15.35 2.57 6.75
CA THR A 102 15.27 1.19 6.26
C THR A 102 14.62 1.15 4.87
N PRO A 103 15.07 0.25 3.99
CA PRO A 103 14.48 0.10 2.66
C PRO A 103 12.99 -0.27 2.71
N LEU A 104 12.20 0.39 1.89
CA LEU A 104 10.76 0.19 1.72
C LEU A 104 10.43 0.02 0.24
N LEU A 105 9.56 -0.92 -0.10
CA LEU A 105 8.98 -1.07 -1.43
C LEU A 105 7.50 -0.66 -1.36
N GLU A 106 7.15 0.44 -2.02
CA GLU A 106 5.76 0.87 -2.17
C GLU A 106 5.17 0.29 -3.46
N ILE A 107 4.02 -0.35 -3.35
CA ILE A 107 3.30 -1.00 -4.45
C ILE A 107 1.99 -0.25 -4.67
N VAL A 108 1.79 0.29 -5.86
CA VAL A 108 0.64 1.12 -6.22
C VAL A 108 -0.21 0.43 -7.26
N THR A 109 -1.51 0.28 -6.98
CA THR A 109 -2.48 -0.33 -7.90
C THR A 109 -3.16 0.71 -8.77
N GLU A 110 -3.66 0.29 -9.93
CA GLU A 110 -4.69 1.04 -10.63
C GLU A 110 -6.01 1.02 -9.83
N PRO A 111 -6.88 2.04 -9.96
CA PRO A 111 -8.11 2.15 -9.19
C PRO A 111 -9.23 1.24 -9.76
N GLU A 112 -8.99 -0.06 -9.76
CA GLU A 112 -9.84 -1.08 -10.39
C GLU A 112 -10.63 -1.94 -9.39
N LEU A 113 -10.35 -1.82 -8.09
CA LEU A 113 -11.11 -2.48 -7.03
C LEU A 113 -12.47 -1.81 -6.86
N ARG A 114 -13.53 -2.61 -6.62
CA ARG A 114 -14.92 -2.14 -6.59
C ARG A 114 -15.67 -2.47 -5.31
N SER A 115 -15.05 -3.23 -4.40
CA SER A 115 -15.63 -3.54 -3.09
C SER A 115 -14.56 -3.74 -2.03
N ALA A 116 -14.97 -3.77 -0.76
CA ALA A 116 -14.08 -4.09 0.35
C ALA A 116 -13.55 -5.52 0.27
N GLU A 117 -14.38 -6.47 -0.19
CA GLU A 117 -13.98 -7.86 -0.38
C GLU A 117 -12.91 -8.00 -1.46
N GLU A 118 -13.03 -7.27 -2.57
CA GLU A 118 -11.97 -7.22 -3.59
C GLU A 118 -10.67 -6.65 -3.02
N ALA A 119 -10.75 -5.58 -2.23
CA ALA A 119 -9.57 -4.97 -1.59
C ALA A 119 -8.89 -5.93 -0.61
N VAL A 120 -9.66 -6.65 0.19
CA VAL A 120 -9.12 -7.67 1.11
C VAL A 120 -8.54 -8.86 0.35
N GLY A 121 -9.22 -9.35 -0.68
CA GLY A 121 -8.71 -10.42 -1.54
C GLY A 121 -7.35 -10.06 -2.15
N TYR A 122 -7.26 -8.86 -2.72
CA TYR A 122 -6.00 -8.32 -3.23
C TYR A 122 -4.91 -8.24 -2.16
N ALA A 123 -5.21 -7.62 -1.01
CA ALA A 123 -4.23 -7.43 0.05
C ALA A 123 -3.71 -8.76 0.60
N ARG A 124 -4.57 -9.79 0.73
CA ARG A 124 -4.17 -11.15 1.13
C ARG A 124 -3.29 -11.82 0.10
N ALA A 125 -3.63 -11.72 -1.19
CA ALA A 125 -2.84 -12.29 -2.26
C ALA A 125 -1.47 -11.64 -2.37
N LEU A 126 -1.41 -10.31 -2.29
CA LEU A 126 -0.15 -9.56 -2.29
C LEU A 126 0.70 -9.91 -1.06
N HIS A 127 0.10 -9.99 0.12
CA HIS A 127 0.77 -10.41 1.35
C HIS A 127 1.40 -11.79 1.20
N ALA A 128 0.63 -12.78 0.72
CA ALA A 128 1.12 -14.12 0.48
C ALA A 128 2.29 -14.13 -0.52
N LEU A 129 2.18 -13.35 -1.60
CA LEU A 129 3.23 -13.22 -2.62
C LEU A 129 4.53 -12.67 -2.04
N VAL A 130 4.49 -11.56 -1.30
CA VAL A 130 5.71 -10.94 -0.76
C VAL A 130 6.37 -11.78 0.32
N VAL A 131 5.60 -12.55 1.08
CA VAL A 131 6.11 -13.52 2.05
C VAL A 131 6.76 -14.71 1.33
N TRP A 132 6.10 -15.27 0.33
CA TRP A 132 6.62 -16.37 -0.49
C TRP A 132 7.92 -16.02 -1.20
N LEU A 133 8.01 -14.81 -1.74
CA LEU A 133 9.22 -14.30 -2.39
C LEU A 133 10.36 -13.97 -1.40
N GLY A 134 10.10 -14.04 -0.09
CA GLY A 134 11.06 -13.66 0.93
C GLY A 134 11.40 -12.16 0.96
N ILE A 135 10.48 -11.34 0.47
CA ILE A 135 10.63 -9.87 0.40
C ILE A 135 10.27 -9.23 1.76
N SER A 136 9.24 -9.76 2.41
CA SER A 136 8.74 -9.26 3.69
C SER A 136 8.40 -10.42 4.62
N LYS A 137 8.52 -10.19 5.93
CA LYS A 137 7.99 -11.10 6.95
C LYS A 137 6.47 -11.09 7.03
N GLY A 138 5.82 -10.09 6.46
CA GLY A 138 4.37 -9.95 6.37
C GLY A 138 3.68 -9.59 7.69
N ASN A 139 4.39 -9.27 8.77
CA ASN A 139 3.75 -8.92 10.03
C ASN A 139 3.18 -7.49 9.97
N MET A 140 1.85 -7.39 9.88
CA MET A 140 1.15 -6.10 9.79
C MET A 140 1.26 -5.30 11.11
N GLN A 141 1.27 -5.98 12.26
CA GLN A 141 1.37 -5.31 13.57
C GLN A 141 2.74 -4.70 13.81
N GLU A 142 3.78 -5.33 13.28
CA GLU A 142 5.16 -4.81 13.30
C GLU A 142 5.44 -3.79 12.19
N GLY A 143 4.48 -3.59 11.26
CA GLY A 143 4.64 -2.68 10.13
C GLY A 143 5.51 -3.21 9.00
N ASN A 144 5.74 -4.54 8.94
CA ASN A 144 6.47 -5.16 7.82
C ASN A 144 5.62 -5.25 6.55
N PHE A 145 4.31 -5.21 6.69
CA PHE A 145 3.35 -5.08 5.61
C PHE A 145 2.32 -4.03 6.03
N ARG A 146 2.18 -2.99 5.24
CA ARG A 146 1.25 -1.88 5.49
C ARG A 146 0.34 -1.73 4.29
N CYS A 147 -0.90 -1.34 4.53
CA CYS A 147 -1.88 -1.11 3.50
C CYS A 147 -2.60 0.21 3.79
N ASP A 148 -2.50 1.15 2.87
CA ASP A 148 -3.29 2.38 2.87
C ASP A 148 -4.39 2.25 1.82
N ALA A 149 -5.63 2.57 2.18
CA ALA A 149 -6.77 2.47 1.29
C ALA A 149 -7.18 3.86 0.77
N ASN A 150 -7.23 4.00 -0.54
CA ASN A 150 -7.78 5.18 -1.20
C ASN A 150 -9.20 4.87 -1.68
N VAL A 151 -10.19 5.56 -1.13
CA VAL A 151 -11.62 5.30 -1.37
C VAL A 151 -12.27 6.53 -1.98
N SER A 152 -13.07 6.33 -3.03
CA SER A 152 -13.99 7.31 -3.57
C SER A 152 -15.27 6.62 -4.01
N VAL A 153 -16.40 7.34 -3.97
CA VAL A 153 -17.69 6.87 -4.47
C VAL A 153 -18.13 7.70 -5.66
N ARG A 154 -18.96 7.12 -6.52
CA ARG A 154 -19.56 7.79 -7.67
C ARG A 154 -20.92 7.16 -7.98
N PRO A 155 -21.86 7.89 -8.61
CA PRO A 155 -23.09 7.29 -9.09
C PRO A 155 -22.84 6.13 -10.06
N LYS A 156 -23.69 5.12 -10.00
CA LYS A 156 -23.61 3.98 -10.91
C LYS A 156 -23.75 4.43 -12.36
N GLY A 157 -22.79 4.04 -13.20
CA GLY A 157 -22.74 4.44 -14.61
C GLY A 157 -21.84 5.63 -14.91
N GLU A 158 -21.45 6.40 -13.90
CA GLU A 158 -20.46 7.46 -14.07
C GLU A 158 -19.05 6.90 -14.31
N THR A 159 -18.30 7.54 -15.20
CA THR A 159 -16.90 7.16 -15.46
C THR A 159 -15.92 7.94 -14.62
N LYS A 160 -16.24 9.21 -14.29
CA LYS A 160 -15.39 10.07 -13.47
C LYS A 160 -15.41 9.62 -12.02
N PHE A 161 -14.22 9.46 -11.43
CA PHE A 161 -14.08 9.16 -10.00
C PHE A 161 -14.52 10.34 -9.14
N GLY A 162 -15.09 10.02 -7.98
CA GLY A 162 -15.40 10.99 -6.95
C GLY A 162 -14.17 11.49 -6.19
N THR A 163 -14.39 12.27 -5.16
CA THR A 163 -13.32 12.78 -4.29
C THR A 163 -12.69 11.62 -3.50
N ARG A 164 -11.39 11.47 -3.62
CA ARG A 164 -10.63 10.42 -2.95
C ARG A 164 -10.32 10.79 -1.50
N CYS A 165 -10.58 9.87 -0.58
CA CYS A 165 -10.09 9.90 0.79
C CYS A 165 -9.10 8.76 1.01
N GLU A 166 -8.01 9.05 1.72
CA GLU A 166 -7.00 8.06 2.10
C GLU A 166 -7.19 7.64 3.56
N ILE A 167 -7.19 6.34 3.80
CA ILE A 167 -7.31 5.74 5.13
C ILE A 167 -6.00 5.06 5.46
N LYS A 168 -5.40 5.46 6.59
CA LYS A 168 -4.09 4.96 7.06
C LYS A 168 -4.22 4.15 8.36
N ASN A 169 -3.11 3.53 8.79
CA ASN A 169 -3.01 2.74 10.02
C ASN A 169 -3.91 1.50 10.08
N LEU A 170 -4.09 0.83 8.96
CA LEU A 170 -4.87 -0.39 8.87
C LEU A 170 -3.98 -1.60 9.17
N ASN A 171 -4.07 -2.11 10.40
CA ASN A 171 -3.15 -3.13 10.94
C ASN A 171 -3.64 -4.57 10.77
N SER A 172 -4.76 -4.78 10.11
CA SER A 172 -5.29 -6.10 9.77
C SER A 172 -6.19 -6.05 8.54
N PHE A 173 -6.38 -7.19 7.90
CA PHE A 173 -7.32 -7.32 6.77
C PHE A 173 -8.76 -7.04 7.18
N ARG A 174 -9.14 -7.38 8.43
CA ARG A 174 -10.45 -7.07 8.99
C ARG A 174 -10.64 -5.55 9.10
N PHE A 175 -9.66 -4.84 9.63
CA PHE A 175 -9.74 -3.37 9.73
C PHE A 175 -9.76 -2.70 8.36
N LEU A 176 -9.05 -3.26 7.38
CA LEU A 176 -9.12 -2.79 5.99
C LEU A 176 -10.56 -2.88 5.45
N GLU A 177 -11.23 -4.03 5.62
CA GLU A 177 -12.62 -4.23 5.19
C GLU A 177 -13.59 -3.26 5.88
N GLU A 178 -13.51 -3.20 7.22
CA GLU A 178 -14.39 -2.34 8.02
C GLU A 178 -14.21 -0.87 7.68
N ALA A 179 -12.97 -0.42 7.51
CA ALA A 179 -12.65 0.97 7.18
C ALA A 179 -13.14 1.38 5.78
N ILE A 180 -12.96 0.51 4.77
CA ILE A 180 -13.48 0.78 3.42
C ILE A 180 -15.00 0.88 3.43
N ASN A 181 -15.69 -0.08 4.06
CA ASN A 181 -17.15 -0.07 4.14
C ASN A 181 -17.68 1.17 4.87
N TYR A 182 -17.04 1.55 5.98
CA TYR A 182 -17.40 2.76 6.71
C TYR A 182 -17.21 4.01 5.84
N GLU A 183 -16.07 4.14 5.18
CA GLU A 183 -15.77 5.32 4.35
C GLU A 183 -16.69 5.43 3.14
N VAL A 184 -17.04 4.32 2.50
CA VAL A 184 -18.03 4.28 1.42
C VAL A 184 -19.37 4.84 1.92
N GLN A 185 -19.87 4.36 3.06
CA GLN A 185 -21.12 4.82 3.64
C GLN A 185 -21.06 6.31 3.99
N ARG A 186 -19.99 6.74 4.65
CA ARG A 186 -19.77 8.15 5.00
C ARG A 186 -19.79 9.07 3.77
N GLN A 187 -19.11 8.66 2.68
CA GLN A 187 -19.10 9.47 1.44
C GLN A 187 -20.49 9.54 0.81
N ILE A 188 -21.26 8.47 0.81
CA ILE A 188 -22.65 8.47 0.29
C ILE A 188 -23.54 9.42 1.08
N GLU A 189 -23.35 9.53 2.40
CA GLU A 189 -24.12 10.42 3.27
C GLU A 189 -23.76 11.91 3.11
N VAL A 190 -22.54 12.20 2.64
CA VAL A 190 -22.02 13.58 2.52
C VAL A 190 -22.25 14.17 1.11
N ILE A 191 -22.37 13.32 0.08
CA ILE A 191 -22.57 13.73 -1.32
C ILE A 191 -24.06 13.87 -1.63
#